data_641aceb9be9a84180dd5f716d3c80544
#
_entry.id   641aceb9be9a84180dd5f716d3c80544
#
_cell.length_a   1.000
_cell.length_b   1.000
_cell.length_c   1.000
_cell.angle_alpha   90.00
_cell.angle_beta   90.00
_cell.angle_gamma   90.00
#
_symmetry.space_group_name_H-M   'P 1'
#
loop_
_entity.id
_entity.type
_entity.pdbx_description
1 polymer ?
#
loop_
_entity_poly.entity_id
_entity_poly.type
_entity_poly.pdbx_seq_one_letter_code
_entity_poly.pdbx_strand_id
1 'polypeptide(L)'
;MLDESTFRRESDNALESLKQSLIRAEEQLDEPLFETEEKSGVLNVLFEDGATKFVFTPNTPVRQIWISALSTSFKLEWSESAKAFVLPKTGEELKLLTQRLLREHLNDPSLTLS
;
A
#
# COMPACT_ATOMS: atom_id res chain seq x y z
N MET A 1 -10.01 18.65 -1.08
CA MET A 1 -8.62 18.22 -1.41
C MET A 1 -7.66 18.75 -0.37
N LEU A 2 -6.70 17.95 0.05
CA LEU A 2 -5.68 18.38 0.99
C LEU A 2 -4.72 19.38 0.35
N ASP A 3 -4.18 20.31 1.15
CA ASP A 3 -3.08 21.13 0.66
C ASP A 3 -1.81 20.28 0.60
N GLU A 4 -0.76 20.82 -0.02
CA GLU A 4 0.46 20.05 -0.26
C GLU A 4 1.13 19.57 1.05
N SER A 5 1.27 20.43 2.05
CA SER A 5 1.95 20.04 3.28
C SER A 5 1.15 19.00 4.08
N THR A 6 -0.16 19.15 4.13
CA THR A 6 -1.02 18.18 4.79
C THR A 6 -0.99 16.83 4.05
N PHE A 7 -1.04 16.87 2.71
CA PHE A 7 -0.96 15.65 1.92
C PHE A 7 0.36 14.93 2.19
N ARG A 8 1.48 15.64 2.19
CA ARG A 8 2.80 15.01 2.44
C ARG A 8 2.84 14.35 3.80
N ARG A 9 2.32 15.02 4.83
CA ARG A 9 2.29 14.45 6.18
C ARG A 9 1.41 13.20 6.24
N GLU A 10 0.21 13.29 5.70
CA GLU A 10 -0.74 12.17 5.76
C GLU A 10 -0.29 10.99 4.90
N SER A 11 0.28 11.26 3.71
CA SER A 11 0.78 10.17 2.87
C SER A 11 2.00 9.49 3.49
N ASP A 12 2.91 10.28 4.10
CA ASP A 12 4.07 9.71 4.79
C ASP A 12 3.61 8.82 5.95
N ASN A 13 2.63 9.30 6.74
CA ASN A 13 2.09 8.52 7.86
C ASN A 13 1.41 7.24 7.36
N ALA A 14 0.63 7.35 6.30
CA ALA A 14 -0.08 6.19 5.74
C ALA A 14 0.88 5.14 5.22
N LEU A 15 1.90 5.56 4.47
CA LEU A 15 2.88 4.63 3.92
C LEU A 15 3.78 4.03 5.01
N GLU A 16 4.12 4.81 6.04
CA GLU A 16 4.89 4.27 7.17
C GLU A 16 4.08 3.23 7.93
N SER A 17 2.80 3.50 8.18
CA SER A 17 1.91 2.54 8.85
C SER A 17 1.77 1.27 8.03
N LEU A 18 1.61 1.40 6.70
CA LEU A 18 1.52 0.25 5.81
C LEU A 18 2.81 -0.56 5.83
N LYS A 19 3.95 0.13 5.76
CA LYS A 19 5.26 -0.51 5.81
C LYS A 19 5.42 -1.37 7.06
N GLN A 20 5.05 -0.83 8.22
CA GLN A 20 5.14 -1.58 9.48
C GLN A 20 4.21 -2.80 9.48
N SER A 21 3.00 -2.65 8.94
CA SER A 21 2.07 -3.77 8.80
C SER A 21 2.61 -4.87 7.90
N LEU A 22 3.25 -4.47 6.80
CA LEU A 22 3.85 -5.42 5.85
C LEU A 22 5.03 -6.17 6.49
N ILE A 23 5.87 -5.46 7.25
CA ILE A 23 7.00 -6.08 7.94
C ILE A 23 6.49 -7.10 8.96
N ARG A 24 5.45 -6.75 9.72
CA ARG A 24 4.86 -7.69 10.68
C ARG A 24 4.30 -8.93 9.99
N ALA A 25 3.66 -8.74 8.82
CA ALA A 25 3.13 -9.86 8.06
C ALA A 25 4.25 -10.77 7.54
N GLU A 26 5.35 -10.18 7.05
CA GLU A 26 6.53 -10.94 6.63
C GLU A 26 7.03 -11.85 7.76
N GLU A 27 7.14 -11.30 8.96
CA GLU A 27 7.68 -12.01 10.11
C GLU A 27 6.80 -13.17 10.55
N GLN A 28 5.51 -13.13 10.23
CA GLN A 28 4.57 -14.18 10.59
C GLN A 28 4.49 -15.31 9.57
N LEU A 29 5.09 -15.14 8.40
CA LEU A 29 5.09 -16.18 7.37
C LEU A 29 6.17 -17.22 7.68
N ASP A 30 5.86 -18.49 7.41
CA ASP A 30 6.80 -19.58 7.60
C ASP A 30 7.96 -19.50 6.60
N GLU A 31 7.67 -18.97 5.41
CA GLU A 31 8.65 -18.79 4.35
C GLU A 31 8.64 -17.34 3.88
N PRO A 32 9.80 -16.81 3.44
CA PRO A 32 9.84 -15.42 2.95
C PRO A 32 9.21 -15.32 1.56
N LEU A 33 7.92 -14.99 1.51
CA LEU A 33 7.18 -14.86 0.26
C LEU A 33 7.35 -13.49 -0.37
N PHE A 34 7.67 -12.49 0.42
CA PHE A 34 7.95 -11.13 -0.08
C PHE A 34 8.82 -10.39 0.93
N GLU A 35 9.44 -9.31 0.47
CA GLU A 35 10.14 -8.41 1.39
C GLU A 35 9.71 -6.97 1.09
N THR A 36 9.78 -6.13 2.11
CA THR A 36 9.35 -4.74 2.04
C THR A 36 10.56 -3.84 2.00
N GLU A 37 10.58 -2.89 1.06
CA GLU A 37 11.69 -1.98 0.88
C GLU A 37 11.16 -0.57 0.66
N GLU A 38 11.80 0.42 1.26
CA GLU A 38 11.48 1.82 1.02
C GLU A 38 12.70 2.52 0.46
N LYS A 39 12.49 3.30 -0.62
CA LYS A 39 13.58 4.03 -1.24
C LYS A 39 13.06 5.34 -1.79
N SER A 40 13.62 6.45 -1.33
CA SER A 40 13.27 7.79 -1.82
C SER A 40 11.78 8.09 -1.75
N GLY A 41 11.12 7.67 -0.66
CA GLY A 41 9.70 7.91 -0.46
C GLY A 41 8.78 6.94 -1.19
N VAL A 42 9.33 5.98 -1.91
CA VAL A 42 8.56 4.95 -2.63
C VAL A 42 8.64 3.64 -1.84
N LEU A 43 7.47 3.08 -1.53
CA LEU A 43 7.39 1.81 -0.82
C LEU A 43 7.22 0.68 -1.83
N ASN A 44 8.05 -0.34 -1.72
CA ASN A 44 8.03 -1.49 -2.62
C ASN A 44 7.81 -2.78 -1.86
N VAL A 45 7.00 -3.66 -2.41
CA VAL A 45 6.86 -5.03 -1.94
C VAL A 45 7.43 -5.92 -3.05
N LEU A 46 8.54 -6.60 -2.75
CA LEU A 46 9.24 -7.43 -3.72
C LEU A 46 8.95 -8.90 -3.45
N PHE A 47 8.40 -9.58 -4.43
CA PHE A 47 7.99 -10.97 -4.24
C PHE A 47 9.11 -11.93 -4.58
N GLU A 48 9.07 -13.09 -3.94
CA GLU A 48 10.08 -14.14 -4.08
C GLU A 48 10.22 -14.66 -5.52
N ASP A 49 9.17 -14.52 -6.34
CA ASP A 49 9.22 -14.94 -7.75
C ASP A 49 10.24 -14.15 -8.57
N GLY A 50 10.77 -13.05 -8.00
CA GLY A 50 11.79 -12.24 -8.67
C GLY A 50 11.28 -11.36 -9.78
N ALA A 51 10.00 -11.45 -10.12
CA ALA A 51 9.41 -10.71 -11.25
C ALA A 51 8.29 -9.79 -10.83
N THR A 52 7.56 -10.12 -9.76
CA THR A 52 6.40 -9.36 -9.32
C THR A 52 6.79 -8.39 -8.22
N LYS A 53 6.27 -7.18 -8.28
CA LYS A 53 6.41 -6.23 -7.18
C LYS A 53 5.19 -5.32 -7.13
N PHE A 54 4.87 -4.84 -5.93
CA PHE A 54 3.88 -3.79 -5.73
C PHE A 54 4.64 -2.50 -5.43
N VAL A 55 4.24 -1.41 -6.05
CA VAL A 55 4.90 -0.10 -5.88
C VAL A 55 3.88 0.92 -5.40
N PHE A 56 4.20 1.59 -4.30
CA PHE A 56 3.32 2.58 -3.67
C PHE A 56 4.03 3.93 -3.72
N THR A 57 3.47 4.87 -4.48
CA THR A 57 4.11 6.17 -4.71
C THR A 57 3.16 7.31 -4.35
N PRO A 58 3.56 8.25 -3.48
CA PRO A 58 2.76 9.45 -3.27
C PRO A 58 2.90 10.36 -4.49
N ASN A 59 1.78 10.81 -5.03
CA ASN A 59 1.76 11.72 -6.16
C ASN A 59 1.24 13.08 -5.69
N THR A 60 2.15 13.95 -5.31
CA THR A 60 1.83 15.22 -4.68
C THR A 60 1.01 16.16 -5.57
N PRO A 61 1.33 16.33 -6.87
CA PRO A 61 0.55 17.24 -7.71
C PRO A 61 -0.95 16.95 -7.74
N VAL A 62 -1.34 15.69 -7.67
CA VAL A 62 -2.76 15.31 -7.70
C VAL A 62 -3.29 14.85 -6.35
N ARG A 63 -2.46 14.90 -5.30
CA ARG A 63 -2.84 14.54 -3.92
C ARG A 63 -3.38 13.12 -3.83
N GLN A 64 -2.72 12.18 -4.50
CA GLN A 64 -3.12 10.78 -4.51
C GLN A 64 -1.95 9.88 -4.12
N ILE A 65 -2.26 8.68 -3.62
CA ILE A 65 -1.27 7.61 -3.50
C ILE A 65 -1.55 6.66 -4.65
N TRP A 66 -0.55 6.42 -5.47
CA TRP A 66 -0.66 5.53 -6.62
C TRP A 66 -0.05 4.18 -6.29
N ILE A 67 -0.77 3.11 -6.62
CA ILE A 67 -0.31 1.75 -6.43
C ILE A 67 -0.23 1.07 -7.78
N SER A 68 0.92 0.46 -8.06
CA SER A 68 1.08 -0.40 -9.24
C SER A 68 1.19 -1.84 -8.73
N ALA A 69 0.24 -2.68 -9.11
CA ALA A 69 0.16 -4.07 -8.63
C ALA A 69 -0.63 -4.91 -9.62
N LEU A 70 -0.17 -6.13 -9.87
CA LEU A 70 -0.88 -7.11 -10.72
C LEU A 70 -1.28 -6.53 -12.08
N SER A 71 -0.37 -5.78 -12.70
CA SER A 71 -0.57 -5.13 -14.00
C SER A 71 -1.70 -4.10 -14.00
N THR A 72 -2.07 -3.60 -12.84
CA THR A 72 -3.14 -2.62 -12.66
C THR A 72 -2.61 -1.44 -11.86
N SER A 73 -3.15 -0.26 -12.14
CA SER A 73 -2.85 0.94 -11.36
C SER A 73 -4.05 1.33 -10.53
N PHE A 74 -3.82 1.63 -9.26
CA PHE A 74 -4.85 2.08 -8.34
C PHE A 74 -4.47 3.48 -7.85
N LYS A 75 -5.43 4.40 -7.81
CA LYS A 75 -5.20 5.77 -7.39
C LYS A 75 -6.10 6.06 -6.20
N LEU A 76 -5.49 6.23 -5.03
CA LEU A 76 -6.22 6.45 -3.79
C LEU A 76 -6.26 7.93 -3.46
N GLU A 77 -7.42 8.41 -3.01
CA GLU A 77 -7.64 9.80 -2.64
C GLU A 77 -7.96 9.91 -1.17
N TRP A 78 -7.68 11.06 -0.59
CA TRP A 78 -8.00 11.32 0.81
C TRP A 78 -9.51 11.41 1.00
N SER A 79 -10.02 10.67 1.98
CA SER A 79 -11.41 10.75 2.39
C SER A 79 -11.51 11.48 3.71
N GLU A 80 -12.19 12.63 3.73
CA GLU A 80 -12.38 13.38 4.97
C GLU A 80 -13.23 12.63 5.98
N SER A 81 -14.20 11.87 5.51
CA SER A 81 -15.05 11.10 6.42
C SER A 81 -14.33 9.91 7.02
N ALA A 82 -13.47 9.25 6.25
CA ALA A 82 -12.71 8.11 6.74
C ALA A 82 -11.38 8.51 7.39
N LYS A 83 -10.92 9.75 7.17
CA LYS A 83 -9.61 10.22 7.60
C LYS A 83 -8.50 9.30 7.11
N ALA A 84 -8.60 8.86 5.87
CA ALA A 84 -7.69 7.89 5.27
C ALA A 84 -7.68 8.01 3.75
N PHE A 85 -6.64 7.46 3.12
CA PHE A 85 -6.60 7.34 1.67
C PHE A 85 -7.42 6.12 1.26
N VAL A 86 -8.35 6.31 0.34
CA VAL A 86 -9.26 5.26 -0.11
C VAL A 86 -9.29 5.18 -1.63
N LEU A 87 -9.59 4.00 -2.14
CA LEU A 87 -9.86 3.81 -3.56
C LEU A 87 -11.32 4.25 -3.79
N PRO A 88 -11.56 5.35 -4.54
CA PRO A 88 -12.91 5.89 -4.65
C PRO A 88 -13.96 4.92 -5.16
N LYS A 89 -13.55 4.03 -6.05
CA LYS A 89 -14.46 3.08 -6.67
C LYS A 89 -15.05 2.07 -5.68
N THR A 90 -14.27 1.66 -4.68
CA THR A 90 -14.69 0.63 -3.73
C THR A 90 -14.79 1.13 -2.29
N GLY A 91 -14.17 2.25 -1.97
CA GLY A 91 -14.07 2.74 -0.61
C GLY A 91 -13.04 2.03 0.24
N GLU A 92 -12.25 1.13 -0.35
CA GLU A 92 -11.22 0.42 0.40
C GLU A 92 -10.10 1.38 0.82
N GLU A 93 -9.72 1.32 2.10
CA GLU A 93 -8.57 2.06 2.59
C GLU A 93 -7.28 1.38 2.11
N LEU A 94 -6.19 2.13 2.11
CA LEU A 94 -4.90 1.68 1.62
C LEU A 94 -4.50 0.30 2.16
N LYS A 95 -4.60 0.10 3.46
CA LYS A 95 -4.20 -1.16 4.09
C LYS A 95 -5.10 -2.33 3.67
N LEU A 96 -6.41 -2.11 3.62
CA LEU A 96 -7.35 -3.15 3.21
C LEU A 96 -7.18 -3.53 1.75
N LEU A 97 -6.96 -2.55 0.88
CA LEU A 97 -6.71 -2.82 -0.53
C LEU A 97 -5.42 -3.63 -0.69
N THR A 98 -4.37 -3.24 0.01
CA THR A 98 -3.08 -3.95 -0.04
C THR A 98 -3.24 -5.39 0.43
N GLN A 99 -4.01 -5.60 1.52
CA GLN A 99 -4.29 -6.94 2.03
C GLN A 99 -5.00 -7.79 0.97
N ARG A 100 -5.99 -7.22 0.30
CA ARG A 100 -6.71 -7.93 -0.76
C ARG A 100 -5.78 -8.31 -1.91
N LEU A 101 -4.92 -7.39 -2.34
CA LEU A 101 -3.98 -7.65 -3.42
C LEU A 101 -2.95 -8.73 -3.05
N LEU A 102 -2.48 -8.72 -1.80
CA LEU A 102 -1.56 -9.75 -1.32
C LEU A 102 -2.24 -11.11 -1.28
N ARG A 103 -3.48 -11.17 -0.79
CA ARG A 103 -4.23 -12.42 -0.75
C ARG A 103 -4.43 -13.01 -2.14
N GLU A 104 -4.73 -12.16 -3.11
CA GLU A 104 -4.90 -12.59 -4.50
C GLU A 104 -3.59 -13.13 -5.08
N HIS A 105 -2.51 -12.37 -4.93
CA HIS A 105 -1.23 -12.75 -5.53
C HIS A 105 -0.63 -14.00 -4.88
N LEU A 106 -0.69 -14.10 -3.57
CA LEU A 106 -0.12 -15.22 -2.84
C LEU A 106 -1.10 -16.39 -2.68
N ASN A 107 -2.33 -16.20 -3.14
CA ASN A 107 -3.39 -17.21 -3.03
C ASN A 107 -3.55 -17.67 -1.57
N ASP A 108 -3.53 -16.71 -0.65
CA ASP A 108 -3.61 -16.96 0.79
C ASP A 108 -4.70 -16.10 1.42
N PRO A 109 -5.93 -16.62 1.56
CA PRO A 109 -7.04 -15.85 2.11
C PRO A 109 -6.90 -15.55 3.61
N SER A 110 -5.95 -16.16 4.30
CA SER A 110 -5.75 -15.93 5.73
C SER A 110 -4.79 -14.78 6.03
N LEU A 111 -4.05 -14.28 5.02
CA LEU A 111 -3.10 -13.21 5.23
C LEU A 111 -3.81 -11.94 5.68
N THR A 112 -3.34 -11.35 6.76
CA THR A 112 -3.96 -10.16 7.36
C THR A 112 -2.89 -9.10 7.66
N LEU A 113 -3.20 -7.85 7.32
CA LEU A 113 -2.38 -6.70 7.71
C LEU A 113 -3.01 -6.02 8.92
N SER A 114 -2.25 -5.85 9.95
CA SER A 114 -2.74 -5.27 11.21
C SER A 114 -2.49 -3.79 11.34
#